data_7dc2aaa196def0e720c9b83ac85633ba
#
_entry.id   7dc2aaa196def0e720c9b83ac85633ba
#
_cell.length_a   1.000
_cell.length_b   1.000
_cell.length_c   1.000
_cell.angle_alpha   90.00
_cell.angle_beta   90.00
_cell.angle_gamma   90.00
#
_symmetry.space_group_name_H-M   'P 1'
#
loop_
_entity.id
_entity.type
_entity.pdbx_description
1 polymer ?
#
loop_
_entity_poly.entity_id
_entity_poly.type
_entity_poly.pdbx_seq_one_letter_code
_entity_poly.pdbx_strand_id
1 'polypeptide(L)'
;MNDILSIRALLEPDEKIMLYALVRGLRPTNILEIGSAFGGSARIIHQAMLANGCGNLHCVDINPQPELEVFADALPDVTLIKGSSWDLYTSRRDAETNALFDFVFIDGDHSYRGVKQDIECAISMSELGAVLLFHDAHNPEVKRAIGDSLHYFGVDCGILTVHAPVDKNTNTTWGGLRMLRLK
;
A
#
# COMPACT_ATOMS: atom_id res chain seq x y z
N MET A 1 15.63 1.34 -18.06
CA MET A 1 14.48 0.92 -17.22
C MET A 1 15.05 -0.02 -16.20
N ASN A 2 15.15 0.40 -14.94
CA ASN A 2 15.61 -0.52 -13.91
C ASN A 2 14.63 -1.70 -13.87
N ASP A 3 15.17 -2.89 -13.82
CA ASP A 3 14.36 -4.11 -13.82
C ASP A 3 13.61 -4.23 -12.48
N ILE A 4 12.33 -3.83 -12.46
CA ILE A 4 11.48 -3.91 -11.27
C ILE A 4 11.30 -5.34 -10.77
N LEU A 5 11.47 -6.33 -11.66
CA LEU A 5 11.38 -7.74 -11.30
C LEU A 5 12.56 -8.20 -10.46
N SER A 6 13.73 -7.53 -10.59
CA SER A 6 14.91 -7.83 -9.78
C SER A 6 14.84 -7.24 -8.36
N ILE A 7 13.93 -6.32 -8.09
CA ILE A 7 13.74 -5.76 -6.74
C ILE A 7 13.24 -6.88 -5.81
N ARG A 8 13.98 -7.13 -4.73
CA ARG A 8 13.52 -8.03 -3.67
C ARG A 8 12.27 -7.44 -3.02
N ALA A 9 11.14 -8.13 -3.09
CA ALA A 9 9.87 -7.76 -2.48
C ALA A 9 9.06 -9.02 -2.16
N LEU A 10 8.14 -8.92 -1.20
CA LEU A 10 7.17 -9.97 -0.87
C LEU A 10 5.94 -9.89 -1.81
N LEU A 11 6.21 -9.65 -3.08
CA LEU A 11 5.24 -9.53 -4.16
C LEU A 11 5.60 -10.50 -5.26
N GLU A 12 4.61 -11.13 -5.84
CA GLU A 12 4.79 -11.96 -7.03
C GLU A 12 5.16 -11.10 -8.26
N PRO A 13 5.76 -11.67 -9.30
CA PRO A 13 6.21 -10.90 -10.47
C PRO A 13 5.13 -10.06 -11.14
N ASP A 14 3.90 -10.58 -11.27
CA ASP A 14 2.76 -9.89 -11.84
C ASP A 14 2.27 -8.75 -10.94
N GLU A 15 2.35 -8.91 -9.62
CA GLU A 15 2.01 -7.89 -8.64
C GLU A 15 3.01 -6.72 -8.68
N LYS A 16 4.31 -7.01 -8.81
CA LYS A 16 5.35 -5.98 -8.99
C LYS A 16 5.09 -5.14 -10.24
N ILE A 17 4.78 -5.81 -11.36
CA ILE A 17 4.45 -5.15 -12.63
C ILE A 17 3.20 -4.29 -12.46
N MET A 18 2.15 -4.83 -11.84
CA MET A 18 0.88 -4.12 -11.66
C MET A 18 1.03 -2.91 -10.74
N LEU A 19 1.69 -3.05 -9.60
CA LEU A 19 1.97 -1.94 -8.67
C LEU A 19 2.72 -0.81 -9.38
N TYR A 20 3.81 -1.16 -10.08
CA TYR A 20 4.57 -0.19 -10.88
C TYR A 20 3.68 0.50 -11.93
N ALA A 21 2.90 -0.28 -12.70
CA ALA A 21 2.06 0.24 -13.76
C ALA A 21 0.96 1.18 -13.26
N LEU A 22 0.34 0.85 -12.12
CA LEU A 22 -0.67 1.69 -11.50
C LEU A 22 -0.10 3.04 -11.05
N VAL A 23 1.01 3.05 -10.33
CA VAL A 23 1.67 4.30 -9.91
C VAL A 23 2.15 5.10 -11.12
N ARG A 24 2.64 4.45 -12.18
CA ARG A 24 3.00 5.12 -13.44
C ARG A 24 1.81 5.75 -14.15
N GLY A 25 0.70 5.03 -14.21
CA GLY A 25 -0.49 5.46 -14.96
C GLY A 25 -1.32 6.51 -14.23
N LEU A 26 -1.48 6.35 -12.91
CA LEU A 26 -2.24 7.28 -12.07
C LEU A 26 -1.45 8.56 -11.74
N ARG A 27 -0.12 8.49 -11.71
CA ARG A 27 0.79 9.61 -11.39
C ARG A 27 0.46 10.28 -10.05
N PRO A 28 0.32 9.52 -8.96
CA PRO A 28 -0.03 10.09 -7.67
C PRO A 28 1.07 11.03 -7.17
N THR A 29 0.65 12.01 -6.35
CA THR A 29 1.53 13.02 -5.77
C THR A 29 1.82 12.79 -4.29
N ASN A 30 0.89 12.18 -3.56
CA ASN A 30 1.04 11.84 -2.15
C ASN A 30 0.64 10.37 -1.93
N ILE A 31 1.65 9.54 -1.74
CA ILE A 31 1.49 8.10 -1.65
C ILE A 31 1.69 7.66 -0.20
N LEU A 32 0.79 6.82 0.30
CA LEU A 32 0.94 6.12 1.56
C LEU A 32 1.14 4.62 1.31
N GLU A 33 2.10 4.04 1.99
CA GLU A 33 2.26 2.60 2.10
C GLU A 33 2.10 2.18 3.57
N ILE A 34 1.18 1.27 3.85
CA ILE A 34 0.95 0.69 5.18
C ILE A 34 1.46 -0.75 5.15
N GLY A 35 2.49 -1.05 5.97
CA GLY A 35 3.18 -2.33 5.95
C GLY A 35 4.31 -2.36 4.94
N SER A 36 5.43 -1.69 5.24
CA SER A 36 6.55 -1.56 4.31
C SER A 36 7.67 -2.58 4.54
N ALA A 37 7.70 -3.25 5.68
CA ALA A 37 8.68 -4.29 6.08
C ALA A 37 10.14 -3.88 5.79
N PHE A 38 10.81 -4.51 4.81
CA PHE A 38 12.16 -4.17 4.35
C PHE A 38 12.18 -3.21 3.14
N GLY A 39 11.02 -2.69 2.71
CA GLY A 39 10.88 -1.68 1.66
C GLY A 39 10.94 -2.21 0.23
N GLY A 40 10.51 -3.44 -0.01
CA GLY A 40 10.48 -4.01 -1.35
C GLY A 40 9.48 -3.31 -2.27
N SER A 41 8.23 -3.22 -1.86
CA SER A 41 7.14 -2.49 -2.52
C SER A 41 7.41 -0.99 -2.56
N ALA A 42 7.94 -0.40 -1.48
CA ALA A 42 8.37 1.00 -1.43
C ALA A 42 9.35 1.35 -2.57
N ARG A 43 10.33 0.49 -2.84
CA ARG A 43 11.29 0.68 -3.95
C ARG A 43 10.62 0.61 -5.32
N ILE A 44 9.62 -0.26 -5.50
CA ILE A 44 8.86 -0.37 -6.75
C ILE A 44 8.05 0.92 -6.98
N ILE A 45 7.35 1.38 -5.94
CA ILE A 45 6.59 2.65 -5.95
C ILE A 45 7.53 3.81 -6.29
N HIS A 46 8.66 3.91 -5.60
CA HIS A 46 9.65 4.98 -5.81
C HIS A 46 10.23 4.96 -7.23
N GLN A 47 10.52 3.79 -7.81
CA GLN A 47 10.96 3.69 -9.21
C GLN A 47 9.89 4.24 -10.19
N ALA A 48 8.61 4.04 -9.89
CA ALA A 48 7.52 4.61 -10.68
C ALA A 48 7.43 6.14 -10.48
N MET A 49 7.61 6.65 -9.26
CA MET A 49 7.67 8.09 -8.96
C MET A 49 8.82 8.77 -9.72
N LEU A 50 10.03 8.21 -9.67
CA LEU A 50 11.19 8.71 -10.43
C LEU A 50 10.89 8.79 -11.92
N ALA A 51 10.26 7.77 -12.49
CA ALA A 51 9.87 7.77 -13.89
C ALA A 51 8.71 8.74 -14.21
N ASN A 52 7.92 9.14 -13.22
CA ASN A 52 6.89 10.18 -13.31
C ASN A 52 7.47 11.59 -13.16
N GLY A 53 8.61 11.73 -12.50
CA GLY A 53 9.21 13.01 -12.12
C GLY A 53 8.45 13.74 -11.00
N CYS A 54 7.62 13.04 -10.24
CA CYS A 54 6.84 13.59 -9.12
C CYS A 54 6.42 12.49 -8.14
N GLY A 55 6.04 12.90 -6.93
CA GLY A 55 5.48 12.10 -5.88
C GLY A 55 6.26 12.22 -4.57
N ASN A 56 5.58 11.98 -3.45
CA ASN A 56 6.15 11.79 -2.11
C ASN A 56 5.59 10.49 -1.56
N LEU A 57 6.47 9.64 -1.05
CA LEU A 57 6.12 8.33 -0.48
C LEU A 57 6.25 8.38 1.04
N HIS A 58 5.18 8.01 1.74
CA HIS A 58 5.15 7.82 3.18
C HIS A 58 5.02 6.34 3.48
N CYS A 59 6.05 5.74 4.07
CA CYS A 59 6.09 4.35 4.49
C CYS A 59 5.75 4.26 5.97
N VAL A 60 4.73 3.49 6.33
CA VAL A 60 4.32 3.25 7.72
C VAL A 60 4.52 1.79 8.06
N ASP A 61 5.28 1.52 9.11
CA ASP A 61 5.49 0.16 9.61
C ASP A 61 5.73 0.16 11.12
N ILE A 62 5.13 -0.82 11.81
CA ILE A 62 5.28 -0.97 13.26
C ILE A 62 6.67 -1.47 13.66
N ASN A 63 7.33 -2.18 12.75
CA ASN A 63 8.65 -2.77 12.97
C ASN A 63 9.49 -2.75 11.67
N PRO A 64 9.81 -1.54 11.16
CA PRO A 64 10.54 -1.41 9.90
C PRO A 64 11.91 -2.06 10.00
N GLN A 65 12.32 -2.74 8.94
CA GLN A 65 13.63 -3.38 8.89
C GLN A 65 14.73 -2.38 8.47
N PRO A 66 16.01 -2.62 8.83
CA PRO A 66 17.11 -1.69 8.56
C PRO A 66 17.25 -1.29 7.10
N GLU A 67 16.92 -2.20 6.16
CA GLU A 67 16.97 -1.92 4.73
C GLU A 67 15.99 -0.82 4.30
N LEU A 68 14.82 -0.73 4.94
CA LEU A 68 13.85 0.34 4.71
C LEU A 68 14.33 1.65 5.32
N GLU A 69 14.92 1.63 6.52
CA GLU A 69 15.48 2.82 7.17
C GLU A 69 16.56 3.46 6.28
N VAL A 70 17.54 2.66 5.83
CA VAL A 70 18.60 3.12 4.92
C VAL A 70 18.02 3.66 3.61
N PHE A 71 16.99 3.03 3.07
CA PHE A 71 16.33 3.48 1.85
C PHE A 71 15.65 4.84 2.04
N ALA A 72 14.89 5.02 3.11
CA ALA A 72 14.19 6.27 3.39
C ALA A 72 15.17 7.42 3.71
N ASP A 73 16.20 7.17 4.51
CA ASP A 73 17.20 8.19 4.89
C ASP A 73 18.00 8.70 3.68
N ALA A 74 18.11 7.91 2.62
CA ALA A 74 18.86 8.27 1.41
C ALA A 74 18.05 9.15 0.42
N LEU A 75 16.73 9.30 0.62
CA LEU A 75 15.83 9.87 -0.40
C LEU A 75 14.94 10.97 0.21
N PRO A 76 14.99 12.21 -0.33
CA PRO A 76 14.24 13.35 0.24
C PRO A 76 12.72 13.25 0.01
N ASP A 77 12.27 12.43 -0.94
CA ASP A 77 10.89 12.19 -1.33
C ASP A 77 10.29 10.91 -0.70
N VAL A 78 11.04 10.29 0.24
CA VAL A 78 10.58 9.12 1.02
C VAL A 78 10.63 9.44 2.51
N THR A 79 9.51 9.26 3.20
CA THR A 79 9.39 9.45 4.64
C THR A 79 9.05 8.12 5.31
N LEU A 80 9.87 7.68 6.26
CA LEU A 80 9.56 6.53 7.10
C LEU A 80 8.90 6.96 8.41
N ILE A 81 7.77 6.34 8.73
CA ILE A 81 6.99 6.56 9.95
C ILE A 81 6.96 5.23 10.72
N LYS A 82 7.63 5.19 11.87
CA LYS A 82 7.64 4.01 12.75
C LYS A 82 6.40 4.03 13.64
N GLY A 83 5.47 3.13 13.39
CA GLY A 83 4.20 3.03 14.10
C GLY A 83 3.12 2.37 13.26
N SER A 84 1.91 2.33 13.77
CA SER A 84 0.74 1.82 13.07
C SER A 84 0.08 2.89 12.20
N SER A 85 -0.83 2.49 11.32
CA SER A 85 -1.71 3.40 10.57
C SER A 85 -2.52 4.30 11.52
N TRP A 86 -2.90 3.77 12.69
CA TRP A 86 -3.60 4.52 13.73
C TRP A 86 -2.74 5.60 14.37
N ASP A 87 -1.46 5.31 14.66
CA ASP A 87 -0.51 6.29 15.20
C ASP A 87 -0.30 7.44 14.20
N LEU A 88 -0.15 7.12 12.92
CA LEU A 88 -0.10 8.13 11.86
C LEU A 88 -1.37 8.96 11.81
N TYR A 89 -2.54 8.32 11.77
CA TYR A 89 -3.84 9.02 11.72
C TYR A 89 -4.00 10.00 12.90
N THR A 90 -3.70 9.54 14.12
CA THR A 90 -3.86 10.37 15.32
C THR A 90 -2.89 11.53 15.34
N SER A 91 -1.63 11.33 14.94
CA SER A 91 -0.63 12.41 14.85
C SER A 91 -1.00 13.46 13.80
N ARG A 92 -1.58 13.02 12.67
CA ARG A 92 -1.99 13.94 11.59
C ARG A 92 -3.26 14.71 11.93
N ARG A 93 -4.19 14.12 12.68
CA ARG A 93 -5.44 14.80 13.07
C ARG A 93 -5.19 16.10 13.83
N ASP A 94 -4.10 16.16 14.60
CA ASP A 94 -3.75 17.29 15.44
C ASP A 94 -2.84 18.33 14.72
N ALA A 95 -2.46 18.07 13.47
CA ALA A 95 -1.63 18.95 12.67
C ALA A 95 -2.47 19.91 11.78
N GLU A 96 -2.09 21.18 11.72
CA GLU A 96 -2.82 22.21 10.94
C GLU A 96 -2.71 22.05 9.41
N THR A 97 -1.71 21.30 8.93
CA THR A 97 -1.45 21.11 7.49
C THR A 97 -1.22 19.66 7.16
N ASN A 98 -2.24 19.01 6.61
CA ASN A 98 -2.14 17.63 6.16
C ASN A 98 -2.49 17.53 4.68
N ALA A 99 -1.47 17.37 3.83
CA ALA A 99 -1.72 16.92 2.47
C ALA A 99 -2.39 15.54 2.51
N LEU A 100 -3.53 15.39 1.85
CA LEU A 100 -4.24 14.12 1.76
C LEU A 100 -3.53 13.19 0.77
N PHE A 101 -3.68 11.89 0.98
CA PHE A 101 -3.14 10.88 0.08
C PHE A 101 -4.08 10.67 -1.12
N ASP A 102 -3.49 10.54 -2.30
CA ASP A 102 -4.19 10.24 -3.56
C ASP A 102 -4.01 8.77 -4.00
N PHE A 103 -3.01 8.08 -3.41
CA PHE A 103 -2.80 6.65 -3.59
C PHE A 103 -2.36 6.01 -2.26
N VAL A 104 -3.00 4.91 -1.87
CA VAL A 104 -2.64 4.14 -0.67
C VAL A 104 -2.42 2.69 -1.04
N PHE A 105 -1.24 2.13 -0.71
CA PHE A 105 -0.95 0.70 -0.78
C PHE A 105 -1.05 0.10 0.63
N ILE A 106 -1.92 -0.89 0.81
CA ILE A 106 -2.21 -1.53 2.11
C ILE A 106 -1.73 -2.98 2.07
N ASP A 107 -0.70 -3.26 2.85
CA ASP A 107 -0.04 -4.56 2.98
C ASP A 107 0.46 -4.76 4.44
N GLY A 108 -0.35 -4.35 5.41
CA GLY A 108 -0.02 -4.38 6.84
C GLY A 108 -0.44 -5.70 7.52
N ASP A 109 -1.23 -5.61 8.60
CA ASP A 109 -1.77 -6.77 9.31
C ASP A 109 -2.87 -7.45 8.48
N HIS A 110 -2.75 -8.77 8.26
CA HIS A 110 -3.71 -9.54 7.47
C HIS A 110 -4.89 -10.08 8.30
N SER A 111 -4.99 -9.75 9.59
CA SER A 111 -6.19 -10.05 10.37
C SER A 111 -7.35 -9.14 9.94
N TYR A 112 -8.57 -9.65 10.00
CA TYR A 112 -9.77 -8.86 9.69
C TYR A 112 -9.77 -7.49 10.41
N ARG A 113 -9.41 -7.50 11.71
CA ARG A 113 -9.40 -6.27 12.54
C ARG A 113 -8.32 -5.30 12.11
N GLY A 114 -7.11 -5.79 11.82
CA GLY A 114 -6.00 -4.96 11.35
C GLY A 114 -6.32 -4.32 10.01
N VAL A 115 -6.78 -5.10 9.03
CA VAL A 115 -7.18 -4.57 7.71
C VAL A 115 -8.29 -3.54 7.84
N LYS A 116 -9.31 -3.78 8.68
CA LYS A 116 -10.39 -2.79 8.93
C LYS A 116 -9.85 -1.48 9.48
N GLN A 117 -8.93 -1.54 10.45
CA GLN A 117 -8.29 -0.35 11.00
C GLN A 117 -7.48 0.40 9.95
N ASP A 118 -6.68 -0.32 9.14
CA ASP A 118 -5.88 0.27 8.08
C ASP A 118 -6.77 0.96 7.03
N ILE A 119 -7.89 0.33 6.64
CA ILE A 119 -8.89 0.93 5.73
C ILE A 119 -9.45 2.23 6.31
N GLU A 120 -9.92 2.21 7.55
CA GLU A 120 -10.55 3.38 8.19
C GLU A 120 -9.55 4.55 8.34
N CYS A 121 -8.31 4.25 8.72
CA CYS A 121 -7.23 5.24 8.78
C CYS A 121 -6.90 5.78 7.39
N ALA A 122 -6.73 4.90 6.40
CA ALA A 122 -6.42 5.29 5.01
C ALA A 122 -7.50 6.22 4.44
N ILE A 123 -8.79 5.85 4.57
CA ILE A 123 -9.92 6.67 4.10
C ILE A 123 -9.90 8.05 4.76
N SER A 124 -9.68 8.10 6.09
CA SER A 124 -9.66 9.36 6.85
C SER A 124 -8.53 10.30 6.47
N MET A 125 -7.47 9.78 5.84
CA MET A 125 -6.27 10.53 5.43
C MET A 125 -6.20 10.73 3.91
N SER A 126 -7.19 10.28 3.14
CA SER A 126 -7.18 10.33 1.69
C SER A 126 -8.16 11.36 1.13
N GLU A 127 -7.85 11.86 -0.06
CA GLU A 127 -8.77 12.74 -0.80
C GLU A 127 -9.90 11.96 -1.48
N LEU A 128 -10.97 12.65 -1.85
CA LEU A 128 -12.02 12.06 -2.68
C LEU A 128 -11.45 11.62 -4.03
N GLY A 129 -11.78 10.43 -4.44
CA GLY A 129 -11.23 9.84 -5.67
C GLY A 129 -9.88 9.16 -5.52
N ALA A 130 -9.29 9.16 -4.33
CA ALA A 130 -8.05 8.42 -4.06
C ALA A 130 -8.20 6.92 -4.38
N VAL A 131 -7.10 6.32 -4.78
CA VAL A 131 -7.04 4.88 -5.07
C VAL A 131 -6.42 4.15 -3.88
N LEU A 132 -7.13 3.15 -3.37
CA LEU A 132 -6.62 2.19 -2.39
C LEU A 132 -6.33 0.86 -3.10
N LEU A 133 -5.08 0.42 -3.01
CA LEU A 133 -4.61 -0.86 -3.55
C LEU A 133 -4.27 -1.78 -2.37
N PHE A 134 -4.93 -2.92 -2.32
CA PHE A 134 -4.76 -3.92 -1.27
C PHE A 134 -3.92 -5.09 -1.79
N HIS A 135 -2.94 -5.50 -1.01
CA HIS A 135 -2.24 -6.76 -1.20
C HIS A 135 -2.96 -7.91 -0.48
N ASP A 136 -2.57 -9.14 -0.78
CA ASP A 136 -3.17 -10.36 -0.20
C ASP A 136 -4.70 -10.44 -0.29
N ALA A 137 -5.29 -9.88 -1.35
CA ALA A 137 -6.73 -9.85 -1.55
C ALA A 137 -7.38 -11.24 -1.70
N HIS A 138 -6.59 -12.31 -1.89
CA HIS A 138 -7.02 -13.70 -1.84
C HIS A 138 -7.11 -14.24 -0.41
N ASN A 139 -6.44 -13.63 0.57
CA ASN A 139 -6.55 -14.02 1.97
C ASN A 139 -7.99 -13.82 2.47
N PRO A 140 -8.61 -14.82 3.11
CA PRO A 140 -10.02 -14.76 3.53
C PRO A 140 -10.35 -13.60 4.46
N GLU A 141 -9.45 -13.26 5.41
CA GLU A 141 -9.66 -12.16 6.36
C GLU A 141 -9.53 -10.80 5.68
N VAL A 142 -8.53 -10.64 4.80
CA VAL A 142 -8.34 -9.43 3.98
C VAL A 142 -9.56 -9.23 3.07
N LYS A 143 -9.96 -10.26 2.35
CA LYS A 143 -11.13 -10.25 1.46
C LYS A 143 -12.41 -9.86 2.19
N ARG A 144 -12.61 -10.40 3.39
CA ARG A 144 -13.78 -10.10 4.22
C ARG A 144 -13.76 -8.64 4.69
N ALA A 145 -12.64 -8.15 5.20
CA ALA A 145 -12.50 -6.76 5.65
C ALA A 145 -12.76 -5.75 4.52
N ILE A 146 -12.22 -6.02 3.33
CA ILE A 146 -12.49 -5.22 2.13
C ILE A 146 -13.98 -5.27 1.79
N GLY A 147 -14.60 -6.47 1.78
CA GLY A 147 -16.02 -6.66 1.48
C GLY A 147 -16.91 -5.83 2.37
N ASP A 148 -16.67 -5.83 3.68
CA ASP A 148 -17.44 -5.07 4.68
C ASP A 148 -17.18 -3.55 4.61
N SER A 149 -16.22 -3.11 3.80
CA SER A 149 -15.86 -1.69 3.63
C SER A 149 -16.28 -1.13 2.26
N LEU A 150 -16.85 -1.93 1.36
CA LEU A 150 -17.18 -1.52 -0.01
C LEU A 150 -18.11 -0.29 -0.09
N HIS A 151 -18.90 -0.03 0.94
CA HIS A 151 -19.81 1.12 0.99
C HIS A 151 -19.10 2.49 0.98
N TYR A 152 -17.79 2.54 1.29
CA TYR A 152 -16.96 3.76 1.18
C TYR A 152 -16.50 4.04 -0.25
N PHE A 153 -16.57 3.06 -1.14
CA PHE A 153 -15.97 3.14 -2.48
C PHE A 153 -17.01 3.34 -3.58
N GLY A 154 -16.63 4.09 -4.60
CA GLY A 154 -17.45 4.31 -5.80
C GLY A 154 -17.13 3.32 -6.91
N VAL A 155 -15.89 2.83 -6.97
CA VAL A 155 -15.42 1.87 -7.98
C VAL A 155 -14.67 0.73 -7.29
N ASP A 156 -15.02 -0.49 -7.67
CA ASP A 156 -14.29 -1.72 -7.32
C ASP A 156 -13.87 -2.39 -8.63
N CYS A 157 -12.56 -2.43 -8.86
CA CYS A 157 -11.98 -3.08 -10.04
C CYS A 157 -11.81 -4.59 -9.87
N GLY A 158 -12.16 -5.12 -8.68
CA GLY A 158 -11.92 -6.51 -8.35
C GLY A 158 -10.44 -6.83 -8.15
N ILE A 159 -10.11 -8.12 -8.23
CA ILE A 159 -8.72 -8.61 -8.11
C ILE A 159 -8.03 -8.48 -9.47
N LEU A 160 -6.90 -7.76 -9.49
CA LEU A 160 -6.16 -7.40 -10.70
C LEU A 160 -5.12 -8.46 -11.09
N THR A 161 -4.66 -9.27 -10.14
CA THR A 161 -3.65 -10.30 -10.37
C THR A 161 -4.23 -11.68 -10.11
N VAL A 162 -3.85 -12.66 -10.92
CA VAL A 162 -4.45 -14.00 -10.88
C VAL A 162 -3.62 -15.01 -10.07
N HIS A 163 -2.37 -14.66 -9.77
CA HIS A 163 -1.52 -15.56 -8.97
C HIS A 163 -2.00 -15.57 -7.52
N ALA A 164 -2.25 -16.76 -7.00
CA ALA A 164 -2.80 -16.98 -5.66
C ALA A 164 -2.08 -18.16 -5.01
N PRO A 165 -0.84 -17.98 -4.54
CA PRO A 165 -0.09 -19.04 -3.89
C PRO A 165 -0.82 -19.53 -2.64
N VAL A 166 -0.80 -20.83 -2.43
CA VAL A 166 -1.39 -21.47 -1.26
C VAL A 166 -0.27 -21.91 -0.32
N ASP A 167 -0.28 -21.42 0.90
CA ASP A 167 0.57 -21.97 1.95
C ASP A 167 0.09 -23.39 2.30
N LYS A 168 0.92 -24.38 2.00
CA LYS A 168 0.60 -25.80 2.19
C LYS A 168 0.46 -26.21 3.66
N ASN A 169 1.01 -25.42 4.60
CA ASN A 169 0.94 -25.72 6.02
C ASN A 169 -0.37 -25.22 6.65
N THR A 170 -0.84 -24.06 6.21
CA THR A 170 -2.04 -23.42 6.75
C THR A 170 -3.25 -23.55 5.84
N ASN A 171 -3.05 -24.00 4.59
CA ASN A 171 -4.04 -24.00 3.51
C ASN A 171 -4.64 -22.60 3.26
N THR A 172 -3.89 -21.55 3.57
CA THR A 172 -4.29 -20.16 3.37
C THR A 172 -3.82 -19.69 2.01
N THR A 173 -4.68 -19.01 1.27
CA THR A 173 -4.34 -18.39 0.00
C THR A 173 -3.80 -16.97 0.27
N TRP A 174 -2.69 -16.64 -0.37
CA TRP A 174 -2.02 -15.34 -0.27
C TRP A 174 -1.99 -14.65 -1.62
N GLY A 175 -1.45 -13.44 -1.64
CA GLY A 175 -1.31 -12.64 -2.85
C GLY A 175 -2.63 -12.08 -3.38
N GLY A 176 -2.55 -11.54 -4.57
CA GLY A 176 -3.65 -10.85 -5.23
C GLY A 176 -3.71 -9.36 -4.88
N LEU A 177 -3.74 -8.52 -5.92
CA LEU A 177 -3.97 -7.08 -5.79
C LEU A 177 -5.43 -6.76 -6.07
N ARG A 178 -6.08 -6.02 -5.17
CA ARG A 178 -7.43 -5.48 -5.39
C ARG A 178 -7.42 -3.97 -5.31
N MET A 179 -7.99 -3.32 -6.32
CA MET A 179 -8.01 -1.87 -6.43
C MET A 179 -9.43 -1.33 -6.21
N LEU A 180 -9.54 -0.38 -5.30
CA LEU A 180 -10.77 0.36 -5.01
C LEU A 180 -10.51 1.86 -5.15
N ARG A 181 -11.56 2.63 -5.51
CA ARG A 181 -11.51 4.09 -5.58
C ARG A 181 -12.55 4.71 -4.65
N LEU A 182 -12.12 5.65 -3.81
CA LEU A 182 -13.00 6.40 -2.91
C LEU A 182 -14.04 7.22 -3.70
N LYS A 183 -15.23 7.32 -3.17
CA LYS A 183 -16.33 8.15 -3.71
C LYS A 183 -16.43 9.48 -2.99
#